data_e3f3de3ffb55b626b225ef7010f2915a
#
_entry.id   e3f3de3ffb55b626b225ef7010f2915a
#
_cell.length_a   1.000
_cell.length_b   1.000
_cell.length_c   1.000
_cell.angle_alpha   90.00
_cell.angle_beta   90.00
_cell.angle_gamma   90.00
#
_symmetry.space_group_name_H-M   'P 1'
#
loop_
_entity.id
_entity.type
_entity.pdbx_description
1 polymer ?
#
loop_
_entity_poly.entity_id
_entity_poly.type
_entity_poly.pdbx_seq_one_letter_code
_entity_poly.pdbx_strand_id
1 'polypeptide(L)'
;MRGLSAPYGLSYTPGMWLNSIQVSKGVSSVTAGHEAITGQINLEHRKPTDSERLFVNLYLDDELRPEANVSTAFPVSRDKKLSSVILLHGSGDTDVRKMDHNHDGFRDLPRSAQFNVANKWLYAADNGTQVRWGWKFVQESPYNV
;
A
#
# COMPACT_ATOMS: atom_id res chain seq x y z
N MET A 1 11.55 -1.52 6.76
CA MET A 1 11.64 -2.96 7.00
C MET A 1 12.88 -3.48 6.28
N ARG A 2 13.64 -4.37 6.91
CA ARG A 2 14.91 -4.88 6.38
C ARG A 2 14.98 -6.39 6.59
N GLY A 3 15.75 -7.09 5.75
CA GLY A 3 15.96 -8.53 5.86
C GLY A 3 14.73 -9.37 5.47
N LEU A 4 14.59 -10.55 6.08
CA LEU A 4 13.54 -11.53 5.79
C LEU A 4 12.11 -11.05 6.05
N SER A 5 11.94 -9.98 6.84
CA SER A 5 10.61 -9.37 7.08
C SER A 5 10.14 -8.44 5.96
N ALA A 6 11.01 -8.09 5.00
CA ALA A 6 10.67 -7.20 3.89
C ALA A 6 9.54 -7.73 3.00
N PRO A 7 9.47 -9.04 2.64
CA PRO A 7 8.36 -9.58 1.87
C PRO A 7 7.00 -9.40 2.54
N TYR A 8 6.92 -9.62 3.86
CA TYR A 8 5.68 -9.39 4.63
C TYR A 8 5.29 -7.91 4.64
N GLY A 9 6.28 -7.00 4.68
CA GLY A 9 6.03 -5.57 4.61
C GLY A 9 5.42 -5.11 3.29
N LEU A 10 5.69 -5.83 2.20
CA LEU A 10 5.10 -5.54 0.89
C LEU A 10 3.61 -5.88 0.87
N SER A 11 3.18 -6.95 1.54
CA SER A 11 1.76 -7.36 1.60
C SER A 11 0.86 -6.32 2.26
N TYR A 12 1.42 -5.46 3.12
CA TYR A 12 0.68 -4.37 3.77
C TYR A 12 0.61 -3.08 2.95
N THR A 13 1.12 -3.11 1.71
CA THR A 13 1.09 -1.93 0.83
C THR A 13 0.22 -2.22 -0.38
N PRO A 14 -1.04 -1.73 -0.39
CA PRO A 14 -1.93 -1.93 -1.53
C PRO A 14 -1.30 -1.41 -2.81
N GLY A 15 -1.39 -2.20 -3.90
CA GLY A 15 -0.80 -1.85 -5.19
C GLY A 15 -1.34 -0.52 -5.74
N MET A 16 -2.62 -0.24 -5.51
CA MET A 16 -3.29 1.00 -5.93
C MET A 16 -2.76 2.28 -5.24
N TRP A 17 -2.00 2.14 -4.15
CA TRP A 17 -1.34 3.25 -3.47
C TRP A 17 -0.01 3.64 -4.09
N LEU A 18 0.51 2.79 -4.98
CA LEU A 18 1.81 2.97 -5.59
C LEU A 18 1.70 3.76 -6.90
N ASN A 19 2.65 4.63 -7.11
CA ASN A 19 2.91 5.30 -8.38
C ASN A 19 3.88 4.50 -9.23
N SER A 20 4.91 3.93 -8.60
CA SER A 20 5.89 3.09 -9.28
C SER A 20 6.53 2.06 -8.34
N ILE A 21 7.01 0.98 -8.92
CA ILE A 21 7.83 -0.05 -8.27
C ILE A 21 9.13 -0.14 -9.04
N GLN A 22 10.24 0.15 -8.39
CA GLN A 22 11.57 0.08 -8.97
C GLN A 22 12.31 -1.11 -8.38
N VAL A 23 12.77 -2.01 -9.23
CA VAL A 23 13.52 -3.20 -8.85
C VAL A 23 14.93 -3.10 -9.40
N SER A 24 15.92 -3.05 -8.53
CA SER A 24 17.34 -3.12 -8.87
C SER A 24 17.87 -4.48 -8.47
N LYS A 25 18.63 -5.12 -9.36
CA LYS A 25 19.30 -6.39 -9.12
C LYS A 25 20.79 -6.15 -8.90
N GLY A 26 21.41 -6.90 -7.98
CA GLY A 26 22.83 -6.77 -7.67
C GLY A 26 23.12 -5.67 -6.64
N VAL A 27 24.41 -5.31 -6.52
CA VAL A 27 24.88 -4.34 -5.53
C VAL A 27 24.28 -2.96 -5.81
N SER A 28 23.56 -2.44 -4.85
CA SER A 28 23.00 -1.10 -4.89
C SER A 28 23.96 -0.06 -4.30
N SER A 29 23.61 1.22 -4.41
CA SER A 29 24.40 2.31 -3.84
C SER A 29 24.56 2.16 -2.32
N VAL A 30 25.70 2.58 -1.79
CA VAL A 30 26.01 2.62 -0.35
C VAL A 30 24.93 3.38 0.45
N THR A 31 24.28 4.35 -0.19
CA THR A 31 23.15 5.10 0.41
C THR A 31 21.92 4.25 0.70
N ALA A 32 21.77 3.13 0.01
CA ALA A 32 20.67 2.18 0.24
C ALA A 32 20.90 1.24 1.43
N GLY A 33 22.11 1.24 2.01
CA GLY A 33 22.51 0.44 3.15
C GLY A 33 23.25 -0.84 2.76
N HIS A 34 23.92 -1.45 3.74
CA HIS A 34 24.77 -2.63 3.53
C HIS A 34 23.98 -3.89 3.15
N GLU A 35 22.68 -3.94 3.41
CA GLU A 35 21.81 -5.08 3.07
C GLU A 35 21.38 -5.08 1.58
N ALA A 36 21.65 -4.00 0.84
CA ALA A 36 21.32 -3.89 -0.58
C ALA A 36 22.32 -4.56 -1.52
N ILE A 37 22.98 -5.63 -1.06
CA ILE A 37 23.99 -6.38 -1.83
C ILE A 37 23.33 -7.28 -2.89
N THR A 38 22.18 -7.84 -2.58
CA THR A 38 21.47 -8.79 -3.46
C THR A 38 20.44 -8.13 -4.36
N GLY A 39 20.01 -6.92 -4.00
CA GLY A 39 19.03 -6.12 -4.73
C GLY A 39 18.21 -5.21 -3.84
N GLN A 40 17.40 -4.37 -4.48
CA GLN A 40 16.55 -3.40 -3.82
C GLN A 40 15.20 -3.33 -4.52
N ILE A 41 14.13 -3.29 -3.72
CA ILE A 41 12.78 -2.93 -4.18
C ILE A 41 12.42 -1.59 -3.56
N ASN A 42 12.23 -0.58 -4.40
CA ASN A 42 11.81 0.75 -3.98
C ASN A 42 10.34 0.95 -4.37
N LEU A 43 9.50 1.28 -3.39
CA LEU A 43 8.08 1.54 -3.58
C LEU A 43 7.84 3.04 -3.54
N GLU A 44 7.46 3.61 -4.65
CA GLU A 44 7.07 5.01 -4.71
C GLU A 44 5.56 5.11 -4.56
N HIS A 45 5.12 5.67 -3.45
CA HIS A 45 3.69 5.90 -3.22
C HIS A 45 3.22 7.14 -3.95
N ARG A 46 1.92 7.20 -4.23
CA ARG A 46 1.24 8.38 -4.74
C ARG A 46 1.54 9.61 -3.88
N LYS A 47 1.81 10.74 -4.54
CA LYS A 47 2.09 12.04 -3.90
C LYS A 47 0.84 12.91 -3.96
N PRO A 48 0.67 13.84 -3.00
CA PRO A 48 -0.47 14.75 -3.02
C PRO A 48 -0.59 15.61 -4.29
N THR A 49 0.55 15.90 -4.93
CA THR A 49 0.63 16.75 -6.13
C THR A 49 0.30 16.03 -7.43
N ASP A 50 0.56 14.72 -7.47
CA ASP A 50 0.50 13.92 -8.69
C ASP A 50 -0.70 12.96 -8.67
N SER A 51 -1.53 13.05 -7.63
CA SER A 51 -2.71 12.19 -7.46
C SER A 51 -3.98 12.89 -7.94
N GLU A 52 -4.91 12.10 -8.42
CA GLU A 52 -6.26 12.54 -8.75
C GLU A 52 -7.00 13.05 -7.50
N ARG A 53 -7.92 14.01 -7.70
CA ARG A 53 -8.74 14.53 -6.58
C ARG A 53 -9.55 13.44 -5.90
N LEU A 54 -10.04 12.49 -6.67
CA LEU A 54 -10.73 11.30 -6.18
C LEU A 54 -10.42 10.14 -7.12
N PHE A 55 -9.96 9.05 -6.55
CA PHE A 55 -9.78 7.78 -7.23
C PHE A 55 -10.49 6.69 -6.44
N VAL A 56 -11.30 5.89 -7.12
CA VAL A 56 -11.99 4.73 -6.55
C VAL A 56 -11.71 3.53 -7.43
N ASN A 57 -11.28 2.45 -6.82
CA ASN A 57 -11.09 1.17 -7.48
C ASN A 57 -11.78 0.09 -6.64
N LEU A 58 -12.60 -0.72 -7.30
CA LEU A 58 -13.26 -1.87 -6.71
C LEU A 58 -12.84 -3.10 -7.50
N TYR A 59 -12.50 -4.15 -6.81
CA TYR A 59 -12.12 -5.43 -7.38
C TYR A 59 -12.87 -6.56 -6.67
N LEU A 60 -13.23 -7.57 -7.43
CA LEU A 60 -13.83 -8.79 -6.93
C LEU A 60 -13.27 -9.93 -7.78
N ASP A 61 -12.74 -10.96 -7.15
CA ASP A 61 -12.27 -12.14 -7.85
C ASP A 61 -13.38 -13.23 -7.96
N ASP A 62 -13.05 -14.35 -8.61
CA ASP A 62 -13.93 -15.49 -8.79
C ASP A 62 -14.23 -16.25 -7.49
N GLU A 63 -13.39 -16.08 -6.48
CA GLU A 63 -13.59 -16.59 -5.12
C GLU A 63 -14.47 -15.64 -4.26
N LEU A 64 -14.99 -14.57 -4.87
CA LEU A 64 -15.79 -13.54 -4.22
C LEU A 64 -15.04 -12.81 -3.08
N ARG A 65 -13.74 -12.56 -3.27
CA ARG A 65 -12.95 -11.72 -2.38
C ARG A 65 -13.04 -10.27 -2.83
N PRO A 66 -13.72 -9.41 -2.09
CA PRO A 66 -13.81 -8.00 -2.41
C PRO A 66 -12.53 -7.26 -2.02
N GLU A 67 -12.17 -6.30 -2.85
CA GLU A 67 -11.16 -5.29 -2.53
C GLU A 67 -11.68 -3.92 -2.93
N ALA A 68 -11.49 -2.93 -2.06
CA ALA A 68 -11.84 -1.56 -2.31
C ALA A 68 -10.66 -0.64 -1.99
N ASN A 69 -10.34 0.25 -2.93
CA ASN A 69 -9.33 1.27 -2.77
C ASN A 69 -9.95 2.63 -3.04
N VAL A 70 -9.71 3.58 -2.14
CA VAL A 70 -10.13 4.96 -2.31
C VAL A 70 -8.95 5.87 -2.01
N SER A 71 -8.68 6.83 -2.88
CA SER A 71 -7.73 7.88 -2.59
C SER A 71 -8.29 9.25 -2.94
N THR A 72 -7.95 10.24 -2.13
CA THR A 72 -8.31 11.63 -2.38
C THR A 72 -7.13 12.55 -2.10
N ALA A 73 -6.83 13.43 -3.04
CA ALA A 73 -5.76 14.41 -2.93
C ALA A 73 -6.33 15.83 -3.06
N PHE A 74 -5.90 16.71 -2.17
CA PHE A 74 -6.39 18.08 -2.13
C PHE A 74 -5.35 19.06 -1.58
N PRO A 75 -5.34 20.30 -2.08
CA PRO A 75 -4.60 21.37 -1.46
C PRO A 75 -5.26 21.76 -0.14
N VAL A 76 -4.47 21.88 0.93
CA VAL A 76 -4.93 22.26 2.25
C VAL A 76 -4.86 23.79 2.44
N SER A 77 -3.81 24.41 1.89
CA SER A 77 -3.65 25.86 1.94
C SER A 77 -4.12 26.53 0.65
N ARG A 78 -4.55 27.78 0.74
CA ARG A 78 -5.00 28.58 -0.41
C ARG A 78 -3.89 28.85 -1.43
N ASP A 79 -2.66 28.97 -0.97
CA ASP A 79 -1.47 29.15 -1.81
C ASP A 79 -0.96 27.85 -2.43
N LYS A 80 -1.64 26.71 -2.15
CA LYS A 80 -1.32 25.36 -2.63
C LYS A 80 0.06 24.85 -2.20
N LYS A 81 0.73 25.52 -1.27
CA LYS A 81 2.03 25.08 -0.74
C LYS A 81 1.90 23.86 0.15
N LEU A 82 0.76 23.69 0.82
CA LEU A 82 0.45 22.53 1.64
C LEU A 82 -0.62 21.67 0.96
N SER A 83 -0.27 20.42 0.68
CA SER A 83 -1.16 19.45 0.05
C SER A 83 -1.22 18.16 0.87
N SER A 84 -2.34 17.46 0.79
CA SER A 84 -2.53 16.18 1.48
C SER A 84 -3.14 15.14 0.54
N VAL A 85 -2.78 13.87 0.76
CA VAL A 85 -3.45 12.72 0.16
C VAL A 85 -3.86 11.73 1.25
N ILE A 86 -5.11 11.29 1.19
CA ILE A 86 -5.65 10.23 2.03
C ILE A 86 -5.79 8.98 1.15
N LEU A 87 -5.33 7.86 1.66
CA LEU A 87 -5.35 6.56 1.00
C LEU A 87 -6.07 5.58 1.91
N LEU A 88 -7.10 4.93 1.38
CA LEU A 88 -7.90 3.93 2.07
C LEU A 88 -7.86 2.63 1.27
N HIS A 89 -7.77 1.52 1.98
CA HIS A 89 -7.84 0.18 1.40
C HIS A 89 -8.56 -0.75 2.35
N GLY A 90 -9.43 -1.57 1.80
CA GLY A 90 -10.08 -2.67 2.49
C GLY A 90 -10.15 -3.88 1.59
N SER A 91 -9.82 -5.04 2.12
CA SER A 91 -9.96 -6.33 1.46
C SER A 91 -10.38 -7.39 2.46
N GLY A 92 -11.02 -8.44 1.99
CA GLY A 92 -11.42 -9.53 2.86
C GLY A 92 -11.94 -10.73 2.10
N ASP A 93 -11.99 -11.85 2.80
CA ASP A 93 -12.61 -13.06 2.28
C ASP A 93 -14.09 -13.09 2.64
N THR A 94 -14.93 -13.47 1.68
CA THR A 94 -16.33 -13.77 1.92
C THR A 94 -16.50 -15.27 2.21
N ASP A 95 -17.48 -15.63 3.04
CA ASP A 95 -17.79 -17.03 3.32
C ASP A 95 -18.62 -17.73 2.23
N VAL A 96 -18.83 -17.06 1.11
CA VAL A 96 -19.76 -17.55 0.08
C VAL A 96 -19.21 -18.77 -0.64
N ARG A 97 -17.89 -18.85 -0.82
CA ARG A 97 -17.23 -20.01 -1.40
C ARG A 97 -16.18 -20.56 -0.44
N LYS A 98 -16.28 -21.88 -0.16
CA LYS A 98 -15.20 -22.59 0.51
C LYS A 98 -14.04 -22.75 -0.48
N MET A 99 -12.87 -22.20 -0.14
CA MET A 99 -11.62 -22.46 -0.87
C MET A 99 -11.09 -23.84 -0.49
N ASP A 100 -11.74 -24.89 -0.95
CA ASP A 100 -11.40 -26.30 -0.73
C ASP A 100 -11.38 -26.98 -2.10
N HIS A 101 -10.24 -26.87 -2.79
CA HIS A 101 -10.07 -27.40 -4.15
C HIS A 101 -9.83 -28.91 -4.16
N ASN A 102 -9.31 -29.45 -3.07
CA ASN A 102 -9.02 -30.89 -2.93
C ASN A 102 -10.17 -31.69 -2.31
N HIS A 103 -11.24 -30.99 -1.85
CA HIS A 103 -12.44 -31.57 -1.23
C HIS A 103 -12.16 -32.38 0.06
N ASP A 104 -11.17 -31.96 0.84
CA ASP A 104 -10.84 -32.63 2.12
C ASP A 104 -11.62 -32.03 3.31
N GLY A 105 -12.43 -31.02 3.08
CA GLY A 105 -13.26 -30.34 4.08
C GLY A 105 -12.56 -29.19 4.80
N PHE A 106 -11.28 -28.96 4.54
CA PHE A 106 -10.51 -27.83 5.06
C PHE A 106 -10.37 -26.73 3.99
N ARG A 107 -10.05 -25.52 4.41
CA ARG A 107 -9.73 -24.45 3.48
C ARG A 107 -8.26 -24.49 3.09
N ASP A 108 -7.97 -24.39 1.80
CA ASP A 108 -6.59 -24.35 1.27
C ASP A 108 -5.85 -23.06 1.65
N LEU A 109 -6.58 -21.96 1.85
CA LEU A 109 -6.03 -20.68 2.24
C LEU A 109 -6.69 -20.14 3.51
N PRO A 110 -5.91 -19.58 4.45
CA PRO A 110 -6.46 -18.96 5.64
C PRO A 110 -7.29 -17.73 5.25
N ARG A 111 -8.36 -17.49 6.00
CA ARG A 111 -9.13 -16.26 5.85
C ARG A 111 -8.31 -15.08 6.32
N SER A 112 -8.42 -13.99 5.61
CA SER A 112 -7.86 -12.71 6.04
C SER A 112 -8.79 -11.56 5.72
N ALA A 113 -8.82 -10.59 6.61
CA ALA A 113 -9.38 -9.29 6.32
C ALA A 113 -8.34 -8.22 6.66
N GLN A 114 -8.17 -7.28 5.76
CA GLN A 114 -7.20 -6.22 5.91
C GLN A 114 -7.85 -4.86 5.71
N PHE A 115 -7.51 -3.94 6.60
CA PHE A 115 -7.88 -2.54 6.48
C PHE A 115 -6.66 -1.65 6.66
N ASN A 116 -6.40 -0.79 5.68
CA ASN A 116 -5.27 0.11 5.67
C ASN A 116 -5.74 1.54 5.48
N VAL A 117 -5.18 2.44 6.26
CA VAL A 117 -5.37 3.89 6.09
C VAL A 117 -4.01 4.56 6.10
N ALA A 118 -3.77 5.48 5.18
CA ALA A 118 -2.60 6.34 5.22
C ALA A 118 -2.99 7.77 4.88
N ASN A 119 -2.32 8.71 5.54
CA ASN A 119 -2.40 10.12 5.20
C ASN A 119 -0.98 10.67 5.04
N LYS A 120 -0.75 11.35 3.94
CA LYS A 120 0.55 11.94 3.61
C LYS A 120 0.38 13.41 3.28
N TRP A 121 1.36 14.17 3.70
CA TRP A 121 1.41 15.61 3.55
C TRP A 121 2.66 16.03 2.82
N LEU A 122 2.55 17.04 2.01
CA LEU A 122 3.65 17.71 1.32
C LEU A 122 3.52 19.20 1.51
N TYR A 123 4.55 19.81 2.07
CA TYR A 123 4.75 21.23 2.06
C TYR A 123 5.88 21.59 1.08
N ALA A 124 5.61 22.47 0.14
CA ALA A 124 6.57 22.93 -0.85
C ALA A 124 6.69 24.45 -0.76
N ALA A 125 7.84 24.94 -0.31
CA ALA A 125 8.13 26.37 -0.22
C ALA A 125 8.65 26.93 -1.55
N ASP A 126 8.53 28.25 -1.75
CA ASP A 126 8.97 28.93 -2.97
C ASP A 126 10.49 28.86 -3.21
N ASN A 127 11.26 28.69 -2.16
CA ASN A 127 12.71 28.51 -2.22
C ASN A 127 13.17 27.09 -2.64
N GLY A 128 12.22 26.21 -3.02
CA GLY A 128 12.49 24.83 -3.41
C GLY A 128 12.56 23.84 -2.23
N THR A 129 12.44 24.29 -0.99
CA THR A 129 12.41 23.41 0.18
C THR A 129 11.12 22.59 0.19
N GLN A 130 11.24 21.28 0.37
CA GLN A 130 10.09 20.37 0.51
C GLN A 130 10.16 19.61 1.82
N VAL A 131 9.05 19.58 2.54
CA VAL A 131 8.88 18.78 3.75
C VAL A 131 7.75 17.80 3.52
N ARG A 132 8.04 16.52 3.80
CA ARG A 132 7.09 15.41 3.63
C ARG A 132 6.96 14.66 4.94
N TRP A 133 5.72 14.42 5.35
CA TRP A 133 5.42 13.60 6.52
C TRP A 133 4.11 12.84 6.30
N GLY A 134 3.86 11.89 7.14
CA GLY A 134 2.63 11.11 7.06
C GLY A 134 2.60 10.00 8.10
N TRP A 135 1.45 9.35 8.17
CA TRP A 135 1.24 8.19 9.00
C TRP A 135 0.49 7.11 8.22
N LYS A 136 0.63 5.88 8.66
CA LYS A 136 -0.07 4.72 8.11
C LYS A 136 -0.55 3.86 9.29
N PHE A 137 -1.80 3.43 9.18
CA PHE A 137 -2.41 2.45 10.06
C PHE A 137 -2.75 1.21 9.25
N VAL A 138 -2.47 0.04 9.81
CA VAL A 138 -2.77 -1.27 9.22
C VAL A 138 -3.42 -2.11 10.29
N GLN A 139 -4.57 -2.67 9.95
CA GLN A 139 -5.23 -3.69 10.74
C GLN A 139 -5.41 -4.92 9.86
N GLU A 140 -4.94 -6.05 10.33
CA GLU A 140 -5.15 -7.36 9.74
C GLU A 140 -5.83 -8.24 10.79
N SER A 141 -6.85 -8.94 10.38
CA SER A 141 -7.55 -9.91 11.22
C SER A 141 -7.44 -11.28 10.55
N PRO A 142 -6.46 -12.10 10.95
CA PRO A 142 -6.43 -13.49 10.55
C PRO A 142 -7.59 -14.19 11.26
N TYR A 143 -8.50 -14.74 10.50
CA TYR A 143 -9.54 -15.62 11.06
C TYR A 143 -8.97 -17.02 11.12
N ASN A 144 -8.62 -17.47 12.33
CA ASN A 144 -8.35 -18.87 12.57
C ASN A 144 -9.68 -19.64 12.47
N VAL A 145 -9.68 -20.66 11.68
CA VAL A 145 -10.77 -21.68 11.63
C VAL A 145 -10.66 -22.59 12.83
#